data_654f73dc13b8caf538adaa938dda707e
#
_entry.id   654f73dc13b8caf538adaa938dda707e
#
_cell.length_a   1.000
_cell.length_b   1.000
_cell.length_c   1.000
_cell.angle_alpha   90.00
_cell.angle_beta   90.00
_cell.angle_gamma   90.00
#
_symmetry.space_group_name_H-M   'P 1'
#
loop_
_entity.id
_entity.type
_entity.pdbx_description
1 polymer ?
#
loop_
_entity_poly.entity_id
_entity_poly.type
_entity_poly.pdbx_seq_one_letter_code
_entity_poly.pdbx_strand_id
1 'polypeptide(L)'
;MFRKHLSQQRYKEPHQLDITPFLNLMVALVPFLLFTAVFSRVAILELNLPNAEVQASNENKLVIEIIIREDELELSDGNKVLSRYKKSSSGYDLAGLAETLVSIKEKNPHKTDATILLERKIQYDHLVAVMDVVRAKQPDDSSEYQGVKDDDTQAKGIILFPDISIGDAP
;
A
#
# COMPACT_ATOMS: atom_id res chain seq x y z
N MET A 1 34.97 75.40 56.28
CA MET A 1 33.80 75.12 55.41
C MET A 1 34.09 73.81 54.71
N PHE A 2 33.71 72.65 55.23
CA PHE A 2 33.93 71.33 54.64
C PHE A 2 32.63 70.84 54.07
N ARG A 3 32.54 70.74 52.74
CA ARG A 3 31.43 70.09 51.99
C ARG A 3 31.69 68.60 51.98
N LYS A 4 30.90 67.87 52.73
CA LYS A 4 30.83 66.41 52.64
C LYS A 4 30.15 66.00 51.36
N HIS A 5 30.87 65.40 50.45
CA HIS A 5 30.33 64.71 49.29
C HIS A 5 29.71 63.40 49.77
N LEU A 6 28.38 63.32 49.78
CA LEU A 6 27.65 62.10 49.97
C LEU A 6 27.67 61.37 48.64
N SER A 7 28.47 60.34 48.52
CA SER A 7 28.43 59.42 47.38
C SER A 7 27.13 58.57 47.47
N GLN A 8 26.18 58.84 46.63
CA GLN A 8 25.00 57.96 46.45
C GLN A 8 25.50 56.66 45.87
N GLN A 9 25.61 55.62 46.70
CA GLN A 9 25.70 54.25 46.19
C GLN A 9 24.39 53.94 45.47
N ARG A 10 24.40 53.94 44.13
CA ARG A 10 23.34 53.37 43.33
C ARG A 10 23.28 51.88 43.64
N TYR A 11 22.26 51.46 44.34
CA TYR A 11 21.90 50.07 44.55
C TYR A 11 21.58 49.54 43.15
N LYS A 12 22.47 48.70 42.59
CA LYS A 12 22.19 47.94 41.37
C LYS A 12 21.16 46.90 41.71
N GLU A 13 19.91 47.12 41.36
CA GLU A 13 18.90 46.09 41.40
C GLU A 13 19.42 44.86 40.66
N PRO A 14 19.29 43.65 41.23
CA PRO A 14 19.67 42.44 40.52
C PRO A 14 18.80 42.35 39.23
N HIS A 15 19.45 42.31 38.09
CA HIS A 15 18.78 42.05 36.84
C HIS A 15 18.09 40.70 36.97
N GLN A 16 16.79 40.73 37.20
CA GLN A 16 15.95 39.53 37.08
C GLN A 16 16.02 39.09 35.64
N LEU A 17 16.53 37.90 35.41
CA LEU A 17 16.50 37.28 34.08
C LEU A 17 15.03 37.10 33.68
N ASP A 18 14.61 37.87 32.71
CA ASP A 18 13.26 37.73 32.12
C ASP A 18 13.24 36.48 31.24
N ILE A 19 12.60 35.44 31.74
CA ILE A 19 12.43 34.16 31.01
C ILE A 19 11.21 34.13 30.10
N THR A 20 10.41 35.21 30.10
CA THR A 20 9.17 35.30 29.29
C THR A 20 9.40 35.08 27.79
N PRO A 21 10.48 35.62 27.15
CA PRO A 21 10.73 35.36 25.73
C PRO A 21 11.00 33.87 25.45
N PHE A 22 11.66 33.17 26.35
CA PHE A 22 11.92 31.73 26.24
C PHE A 22 10.64 30.91 26.34
N LEU A 23 9.74 31.26 27.26
CA LEU A 23 8.44 30.61 27.38
C LEU A 23 7.60 30.83 26.13
N ASN A 24 7.54 32.01 25.56
CA ASN A 24 6.82 32.30 24.34
C ASN A 24 7.37 31.52 23.14
N LEU A 25 8.70 31.42 23.02
CA LEU A 25 9.36 30.62 22.00
C LEU A 25 9.01 29.14 22.16
N MET A 26 9.06 28.63 23.39
CA MET A 26 8.76 27.21 23.66
C MET A 26 7.31 26.85 23.33
N VAL A 27 6.35 27.72 23.72
CA VAL A 27 4.92 27.55 23.41
C VAL A 27 4.66 27.55 21.90
N ALA A 28 5.43 28.30 21.11
CA ALA A 28 5.32 28.31 19.65
C ALA A 28 5.98 27.09 18.99
N LEU A 29 7.16 26.66 19.52
CA LEU A 29 7.92 25.56 18.90
C LEU A 29 7.31 24.17 19.14
N VAL A 30 6.72 23.93 20.33
CA VAL A 30 6.16 22.60 20.66
C VAL A 30 5.04 22.20 19.70
N PRO A 31 4.01 23.01 19.43
CA PRO A 31 2.98 22.67 18.46
C PRO A 31 3.55 22.48 17.04
N PHE A 32 4.53 23.29 16.64
CA PHE A 32 5.18 23.18 15.34
C PHE A 32 5.94 21.85 15.20
N LEU A 33 6.69 21.44 16.24
CA LEU A 33 7.40 20.16 16.24
C LEU A 33 6.42 18.98 16.23
N LEU A 34 5.32 19.05 16.97
CA LEU A 34 4.27 18.01 16.93
C LEU A 34 3.65 17.91 15.55
N PHE A 35 3.38 19.05 14.90
CA PHE A 35 2.83 19.08 13.55
C PHE A 35 3.80 18.45 12.54
N THR A 36 5.07 18.84 12.57
CA THR A 36 6.10 18.24 11.69
C THR A 36 6.30 16.76 11.97
N ALA A 37 6.25 16.31 13.22
CA ALA A 37 6.38 14.91 13.58
C ALA A 37 5.20 14.05 13.07
N VAL A 38 3.97 14.59 13.13
CA VAL A 38 2.78 13.91 12.60
C VAL A 38 2.86 13.78 11.09
N PHE A 39 3.23 14.85 10.38
CA PHE A 39 3.37 14.81 8.91
C PHE A 39 4.56 13.95 8.43
N SER A 40 5.62 13.85 9.22
CA SER A 40 6.77 12.98 8.89
C SER A 40 6.40 11.49 8.85
N ARG A 41 5.35 11.08 9.55
CA ARG A 41 4.86 9.69 9.50
C ARG A 41 4.02 9.36 8.27
N VAL A 42 3.54 10.36 7.55
CA VAL A 42 2.68 10.15 6.35
C VAL A 42 3.50 9.88 5.09
N ALA A 43 4.81 10.09 5.11
CA ALA A 43 5.68 9.98 3.94
C ALA A 43 6.41 8.64 3.80
N ILE A 44 6.10 7.63 4.59
CA ILE A 44 6.56 6.26 4.32
C ILE A 44 5.42 5.52 3.62
N LEU A 45 5.07 5.98 2.44
CA LEU A 45 4.68 5.07 1.39
C LEU A 45 5.97 4.31 1.07
N GLU A 46 6.15 3.13 1.62
CA GLU A 46 7.15 2.19 1.11
C GLU A 46 6.75 1.89 -0.33
N LEU A 47 7.21 2.77 -1.21
CA LEU A 47 7.28 2.46 -2.62
C LEU A 47 8.34 1.34 -2.68
N ASN A 48 7.90 0.10 -2.61
CA ASN A 48 8.71 -1.05 -2.99
C ASN A 48 8.98 -0.93 -4.49
N LEU A 49 9.83 0.05 -4.83
CA LEU A 49 10.52 0.04 -6.09
C LEU A 49 11.36 -1.24 -6.07
N PRO A 50 11.20 -2.13 -7.03
CA PRO A 50 12.16 -3.21 -7.21
C PRO A 50 13.52 -2.53 -7.39
N ASN A 51 14.31 -2.55 -6.31
CA ASN A 51 15.68 -2.07 -6.36
C ASN A 51 16.36 -2.83 -7.49
N ALA A 52 16.84 -2.08 -8.48
CA ALA A 52 17.72 -2.57 -9.53
C ALA A 52 19.11 -2.95 -8.98
N GLU A 53 19.21 -3.31 -7.72
CA GLU A 53 20.32 -4.05 -7.17
C GLU A 53 19.96 -5.53 -7.20
N VAL A 54 20.21 -6.09 -8.38
CA VAL A 54 20.35 -7.53 -8.61
C VAL A 54 21.41 -8.08 -7.67
N GLN A 55 21.04 -8.35 -6.43
CA GLN A 55 21.71 -9.41 -5.70
C GLN A 55 21.01 -10.71 -6.09
N ALA A 56 21.77 -11.51 -6.83
CA ALA A 56 21.43 -12.84 -7.26
C ALA A 56 21.12 -13.76 -6.07
N SER A 57 19.90 -13.66 -5.56
CA SER A 57 19.21 -14.79 -4.98
C SER A 57 18.25 -15.29 -6.05
N ASN A 58 18.69 -16.31 -6.77
CA ASN A 58 17.90 -17.10 -7.72
C ASN A 58 16.82 -17.89 -6.98
N GLU A 59 15.92 -17.21 -6.33
CA GLU A 59 14.58 -17.71 -6.10
C GLU A 59 13.71 -17.04 -7.15
N ASN A 60 13.21 -17.81 -8.10
CA ASN A 60 12.17 -17.41 -9.04
C ASN A 60 10.94 -17.00 -8.23
N LYS A 61 10.96 -15.75 -7.75
CA LYS A 61 9.85 -15.21 -6.99
C LYS A 61 8.74 -14.96 -8.00
N LEU A 62 7.79 -15.90 -8.07
CA LEU A 62 6.62 -15.79 -8.94
C LEU A 62 5.94 -14.44 -8.68
N VAL A 63 5.87 -13.59 -9.69
CA VAL A 63 5.17 -12.31 -9.65
C VAL A 63 3.88 -12.48 -10.46
N ILE A 64 2.73 -12.35 -9.80
CA ILE A 64 1.44 -12.48 -10.48
C ILE A 64 0.97 -11.10 -10.88
N GLU A 65 0.93 -10.83 -12.19
CA GLU A 65 0.45 -9.59 -12.76
C GLU A 65 -0.72 -9.86 -13.70
N ILE A 66 -1.82 -9.17 -13.47
CA ILE A 66 -3.00 -9.21 -14.32
C ILE A 66 -3.13 -7.84 -15.00
N ILE A 67 -2.96 -7.80 -16.32
CA ILE A 67 -3.02 -6.57 -17.11
C ILE A 67 -4.39 -6.50 -17.77
N ILE A 68 -5.16 -5.46 -17.47
CA ILE A 68 -6.47 -5.21 -18.06
C ILE A 68 -6.31 -4.23 -19.21
N ARG A 69 -6.48 -4.74 -20.43
CA ARG A 69 -6.49 -3.95 -21.67
C ARG A 69 -7.91 -3.77 -22.19
N GLU A 70 -8.10 -2.89 -23.16
CA GLU A 70 -9.42 -2.63 -23.73
C GLU A 70 -10.05 -3.90 -24.35
N ASP A 71 -9.23 -4.74 -25.00
CA ASP A 71 -9.70 -5.91 -25.77
C ASP A 71 -9.36 -7.27 -25.13
N GLU A 72 -8.48 -7.32 -24.15
CA GLU A 72 -8.04 -8.58 -23.54
C GLU A 72 -7.56 -8.40 -22.08
N LEU A 73 -7.54 -9.53 -21.37
CA LEU A 73 -6.83 -9.66 -20.09
C LEU A 73 -5.55 -10.46 -20.32
N GLU A 74 -4.44 -9.98 -19.81
CA GLU A 74 -3.18 -10.71 -19.82
C GLU A 74 -2.82 -11.12 -18.39
N LEU A 75 -2.43 -12.38 -18.22
CA LEU A 75 -1.83 -12.88 -16.98
C LEU A 75 -0.33 -13.06 -17.21
N SER A 76 0.48 -12.43 -16.41
CA SER A 76 1.95 -12.41 -16.53
C SER A 76 2.62 -12.84 -15.23
N ASP A 77 3.85 -13.35 -15.37
CA ASP A 77 4.79 -13.63 -14.26
C ASP A 77 5.91 -12.56 -14.25
N GLY A 78 5.51 -11.28 -14.25
CA GLY A 78 6.44 -10.15 -14.27
C GLY A 78 7.30 -10.03 -15.53
N ASN A 79 7.81 -11.13 -16.07
CA ASN A 79 8.69 -11.15 -17.25
C ASN A 79 8.07 -11.85 -18.46
N LYS A 80 7.10 -12.71 -18.24
CA LYS A 80 6.51 -13.55 -19.30
C LYS A 80 5.02 -13.60 -19.19
N VAL A 81 4.33 -13.37 -20.30
CA VAL A 81 2.89 -13.59 -20.41
C VAL A 81 2.61 -15.09 -20.33
N LEU A 82 1.83 -15.49 -19.34
CA LEU A 82 1.41 -16.87 -19.11
C LEU A 82 0.16 -17.22 -19.92
N SER A 83 -0.82 -16.31 -19.92
CA SER A 83 -2.10 -16.51 -20.61
C SER A 83 -2.71 -15.19 -21.06
N ARG A 84 -3.52 -15.26 -22.12
CA ARG A 84 -4.31 -14.12 -22.62
C ARG A 84 -5.75 -14.52 -22.81
N TYR A 85 -6.65 -13.68 -22.37
CA TYR A 85 -8.11 -13.90 -22.43
C TYR A 85 -8.74 -12.76 -23.21
N LYS A 86 -9.20 -13.06 -24.40
CA LYS A 86 -9.85 -12.06 -25.27
C LYS A 86 -11.20 -11.66 -24.71
N LYS A 87 -11.53 -10.39 -24.80
CA LYS A 87 -12.83 -9.85 -24.48
C LYS A 87 -13.86 -10.37 -25.49
N SER A 88 -14.95 -10.94 -24.99
CA SER A 88 -16.10 -11.35 -25.74
C SER A 88 -17.19 -10.27 -25.78
N SER A 89 -18.26 -10.46 -26.56
CA SER A 89 -19.44 -9.60 -26.53
C SER A 89 -20.13 -9.53 -25.16
N SER A 90 -19.89 -10.53 -24.29
CA SER A 90 -20.41 -10.61 -22.93
C SER A 90 -19.44 -10.03 -21.86
N GLY A 91 -18.27 -9.54 -22.25
CA GLY A 91 -17.23 -9.04 -21.35
C GLY A 91 -15.94 -9.85 -21.38
N TYR A 92 -15.10 -9.66 -20.37
CA TYR A 92 -13.85 -10.42 -20.23
C TYR A 92 -14.13 -11.86 -19.79
N ASP A 93 -13.28 -12.79 -20.23
CA ASP A 93 -13.34 -14.20 -19.81
C ASP A 93 -12.76 -14.36 -18.39
N LEU A 94 -13.59 -14.02 -17.41
CA LEU A 94 -13.25 -14.12 -16.00
C LEU A 94 -13.20 -15.58 -15.52
N ALA A 95 -13.94 -16.48 -16.16
CA ALA A 95 -13.95 -17.89 -15.80
C ALA A 95 -12.59 -18.54 -16.12
N GLY A 96 -12.08 -18.33 -17.34
CA GLY A 96 -10.76 -18.82 -17.73
C GLY A 96 -9.63 -18.25 -16.87
N LEU A 97 -9.72 -16.94 -16.49
CA LEU A 97 -8.80 -16.35 -15.56
C LEU A 97 -8.85 -17.04 -14.19
N ALA A 98 -10.05 -17.27 -13.64
CA ALA A 98 -10.22 -17.92 -12.34
C ALA A 98 -9.61 -19.32 -12.28
N GLU A 99 -9.83 -20.14 -13.31
CA GLU A 99 -9.26 -21.49 -13.39
C GLU A 99 -7.73 -21.46 -13.39
N THR A 100 -7.14 -20.56 -14.17
CA THR A 100 -5.68 -20.43 -14.21
C THR A 100 -5.10 -19.94 -12.88
N LEU A 101 -5.76 -18.98 -12.23
CA LEU A 101 -5.36 -18.50 -10.91
C LEU A 101 -5.43 -19.60 -9.83
N VAL A 102 -6.46 -20.46 -9.88
CA VAL A 102 -6.55 -21.63 -8.99
C VAL A 102 -5.37 -22.58 -9.22
N SER A 103 -5.06 -22.90 -10.47
CA SER A 103 -3.91 -23.76 -10.80
C SER A 103 -2.57 -23.19 -10.32
N ILE A 104 -2.41 -21.86 -10.37
CA ILE A 104 -1.23 -21.17 -9.84
C ILE A 104 -1.21 -21.23 -8.32
N LYS A 105 -2.35 -21.04 -7.67
CA LYS A 105 -2.48 -21.10 -6.20
C LYS A 105 -2.18 -22.49 -5.67
N GLU A 106 -2.62 -23.54 -6.33
CA GLU A 106 -2.32 -24.93 -5.98
C GLU A 106 -0.82 -25.23 -6.00
N LYS A 107 -0.11 -24.66 -6.98
CA LYS A 107 1.36 -24.80 -7.09
C LYS A 107 2.11 -23.92 -6.09
N ASN A 108 1.49 -22.82 -5.65
CA ASN A 108 2.10 -21.83 -4.77
C ASN A 108 1.15 -21.42 -3.62
N PRO A 109 0.85 -22.31 -2.68
CA PRO A 109 -0.17 -22.10 -1.63
C PRO A 109 0.14 -20.91 -0.71
N HIS A 110 1.41 -20.59 -0.52
CA HIS A 110 1.84 -19.50 0.36
C HIS A 110 1.83 -18.11 -0.32
N LYS A 111 1.63 -18.05 -1.63
CA LYS A 111 1.56 -16.78 -2.37
C LYS A 111 0.22 -16.10 -2.09
N THR A 112 0.24 -14.86 -1.60
CA THR A 112 -0.97 -14.09 -1.26
C THR A 112 -1.10 -12.80 -2.06
N ASP A 113 0.00 -12.32 -2.63
CA ASP A 113 0.08 -11.06 -3.34
C ASP A 113 -0.14 -11.23 -4.85
N ALA A 114 -0.88 -10.30 -5.45
CA ALA A 114 -1.07 -10.15 -6.89
C ALA A 114 -1.13 -8.66 -7.26
N THR A 115 -0.73 -8.31 -8.46
CA THR A 115 -0.75 -6.95 -8.98
C THR A 115 -1.73 -6.86 -10.15
N ILE A 116 -2.61 -5.88 -10.14
CA ILE A 116 -3.52 -5.58 -11.25
C ILE A 116 -3.06 -4.29 -11.90
N LEU A 117 -2.71 -4.37 -13.17
CA LEU A 117 -2.32 -3.22 -14.00
C LEU A 117 -3.46 -2.90 -14.97
N LEU A 118 -3.84 -1.65 -15.09
CA LEU A 118 -4.97 -1.25 -15.93
C LEU A 118 -4.61 -0.11 -16.88
N GLU A 119 -5.13 -0.17 -18.09
CA GLU A 119 -5.08 0.95 -19.04
C GLU A 119 -6.03 2.06 -18.61
N ARG A 120 -5.69 3.32 -18.92
CA ARG A 120 -6.43 4.53 -18.48
C ARG A 120 -7.90 4.60 -18.89
N LYS A 121 -8.30 3.84 -19.93
CA LYS A 121 -9.67 3.85 -20.48
C LYS A 121 -10.57 2.79 -19.87
N ILE A 122 -10.06 1.95 -19.00
CA ILE A 122 -10.81 0.84 -18.40
C ILE A 122 -11.83 1.38 -17.41
N GLN A 123 -13.08 0.93 -17.53
CA GLN A 123 -14.15 1.27 -16.62
C GLN A 123 -13.93 0.60 -15.26
N TYR A 124 -14.29 1.31 -14.19
CA TYR A 124 -14.11 0.82 -12.82
C TYR A 124 -14.82 -0.52 -12.57
N ASP A 125 -15.98 -0.75 -13.17
CA ASP A 125 -16.74 -2.01 -13.01
C ASP A 125 -15.93 -3.23 -13.47
N HIS A 126 -15.13 -3.09 -14.52
CA HIS A 126 -14.24 -4.15 -14.99
C HIS A 126 -13.10 -4.43 -14.01
N LEU A 127 -12.54 -3.39 -13.42
CA LEU A 127 -11.53 -3.54 -12.37
C LEU A 127 -12.08 -4.32 -11.19
N VAL A 128 -13.26 -3.93 -10.68
CA VAL A 128 -13.90 -4.60 -9.53
C VAL A 128 -14.18 -6.07 -9.86
N ALA A 129 -14.71 -6.36 -11.04
CA ALA A 129 -14.99 -7.73 -11.45
C ALA A 129 -13.72 -8.61 -11.52
N VAL A 130 -12.61 -8.06 -12.00
CA VAL A 130 -11.32 -8.78 -12.01
C VAL A 130 -10.78 -8.94 -10.59
N MET A 131 -10.88 -7.91 -9.73
CA MET A 131 -10.45 -7.97 -8.32
C MET A 131 -11.19 -9.08 -7.56
N ASP A 132 -12.49 -9.20 -7.76
CA ASP A 132 -13.30 -10.24 -7.10
C ASP A 132 -12.81 -11.65 -7.46
N VAL A 133 -12.51 -11.88 -8.74
CA VAL A 133 -11.98 -13.16 -9.23
C VAL A 133 -10.56 -13.43 -8.70
N VAL A 134 -9.72 -12.41 -8.66
CA VAL A 134 -8.34 -12.52 -8.15
C VAL A 134 -8.33 -12.80 -6.64
N ARG A 135 -9.26 -12.21 -5.90
CA ARG A 135 -9.34 -12.34 -4.46
C ARG A 135 -9.87 -13.70 -4.02
N ALA A 136 -10.93 -14.17 -4.66
CA ALA A 136 -11.57 -15.42 -4.29
C ALA A 136 -12.31 -16.05 -5.48
N LYS A 137 -12.23 -17.37 -5.59
CA LYS A 137 -13.12 -18.12 -6.48
C LYS A 137 -14.40 -18.42 -5.73
N GLN A 138 -15.55 -17.99 -6.28
CA GLN A 138 -16.85 -18.45 -5.79
C GLN A 138 -17.01 -19.95 -6.12
N PRO A 139 -17.56 -20.76 -5.21
CA PRO A 139 -17.82 -22.15 -5.52
C PRO A 139 -18.85 -22.23 -6.63
N ASP A 140 -18.49 -22.81 -7.76
CA ASP A 140 -19.46 -23.34 -8.68
C ASP A 140 -20.20 -24.48 -7.98
N ASP A 141 -21.51 -24.62 -8.20
CA ASP A 141 -22.40 -25.62 -7.59
C ASP A 141 -21.96 -27.10 -7.80
N SER A 142 -20.82 -27.34 -8.43
CA SER A 142 -20.38 -28.67 -8.90
C SER A 142 -18.99 -29.14 -8.42
N SER A 143 -18.27 -28.42 -7.55
CA SER A 143 -16.97 -28.90 -7.09
C SER A 143 -16.85 -28.93 -5.55
N GLU A 144 -16.86 -30.14 -5.04
CA GLU A 144 -16.55 -30.52 -3.67
C GLU A 144 -15.03 -30.31 -3.41
N TYR A 145 -14.63 -29.08 -2.97
CA TYR A 145 -13.27 -28.84 -2.52
C TYR A 145 -13.17 -28.90 -1.01
N GLN A 146 -12.41 -29.88 -0.52
CA GLN A 146 -12.00 -29.98 0.89
C GLN A 146 -10.91 -28.95 1.18
N GLY A 147 -11.28 -27.74 1.56
CA GLY A 147 -10.39 -26.69 2.03
C GLY A 147 -10.82 -26.16 3.38
N VAL A 148 -9.87 -26.07 4.29
CA VAL A 148 -9.86 -25.56 5.66
C VAL A 148 -11.10 -24.75 6.07
N LYS A 149 -11.82 -25.29 7.06
CA LYS A 149 -12.97 -24.66 7.71
C LYS A 149 -12.48 -23.58 8.66
N ASP A 150 -12.68 -22.33 8.32
CA ASP A 150 -12.79 -21.24 9.28
C ASP A 150 -14.26 -20.87 9.46
N ASP A 151 -14.68 -20.78 10.70
CA ASP A 151 -16.04 -21.00 11.24
C ASP A 151 -16.94 -19.74 11.20
N ASP A 152 -16.78 -18.77 10.30
CA ASP A 152 -17.63 -17.55 10.38
C ASP A 152 -17.88 -16.78 9.06
N THR A 153 -18.03 -17.42 7.88
CA THR A 153 -18.55 -16.66 6.73
C THR A 153 -19.34 -17.53 5.75
N GLN A 154 -20.59 -17.17 5.53
CA GLN A 154 -21.55 -17.79 4.61
C GLN A 154 -21.22 -17.48 3.12
N ALA A 155 -20.02 -17.82 2.67
CA ALA A 155 -19.72 -18.03 1.26
C ALA A 155 -18.43 -18.85 1.23
N LYS A 156 -18.52 -20.15 0.99
CA LYS A 156 -17.37 -21.05 0.85
C LYS A 156 -16.63 -20.78 -0.45
N GLY A 157 -16.02 -19.62 -0.59
CA GLY A 157 -15.12 -19.28 -1.70
C GLY A 157 -13.68 -19.65 -1.31
N ILE A 158 -12.90 -20.14 -2.26
CA ILE A 158 -11.47 -20.34 -2.08
C ILE A 158 -10.80 -18.97 -2.15
N ILE A 159 -10.16 -18.54 -1.06
CA ILE A 159 -9.35 -17.32 -1.05
C ILE A 159 -8.08 -17.58 -1.87
N LEU A 160 -7.87 -16.79 -2.92
CA LEU A 160 -6.73 -16.93 -3.82
C LEU A 160 -5.61 -15.94 -3.43
N PHE A 161 -5.75 -14.69 -3.83
CA PHE A 161 -4.74 -13.64 -3.62
C PHE A 161 -5.40 -12.42 -2.96
N PRO A 162 -5.49 -12.38 -1.62
CA PRO A 162 -6.15 -11.29 -0.90
C PRO A 162 -5.38 -9.97 -0.95
N ASP A 163 -4.05 -10.01 -1.13
CA ASP A 163 -3.17 -8.84 -1.10
C ASP A 163 -3.01 -8.29 -2.54
N ILE A 164 -3.97 -7.44 -2.95
CA ILE A 164 -4.01 -6.89 -4.30
C ILE A 164 -3.39 -5.49 -4.33
N SER A 165 -2.40 -5.30 -5.19
CA SER A 165 -1.84 -4.01 -5.58
C SER A 165 -2.41 -3.57 -6.92
N ILE A 166 -2.64 -2.26 -7.10
CA ILE A 166 -3.17 -1.70 -8.35
C ILE A 166 -2.17 -0.69 -8.90
N GLY A 167 -1.94 -0.73 -10.22
CA GLY A 167 -1.05 0.17 -10.93
C GLY A 167 -1.51 0.48 -12.35
N ASP A 168 -0.78 1.36 -13.02
CA ASP A 168 -1.00 1.67 -14.43
C ASP A 168 -0.31 0.63 -15.32
N ALA A 169 -0.99 0.20 -16.39
CA ALA A 169 -0.40 -0.69 -17.39
C ALA A 169 0.66 0.06 -18.21
N PRO A 170 1.76 -0.62 -18.59
CA PRO A 170 2.82 -0.05 -19.41
C PRO A 170 2.38 0.22 -20.85
#